data_bc1001626e677179a97a65e67b09029f
#
_entry.id   bc1001626e677179a97a65e67b09029f
#
_cell.length_a   1.000
_cell.length_b   1.000
_cell.length_c   1.000
_cell.angle_alpha   90.00
_cell.angle_beta   90.00
_cell.angle_gamma   90.00
#
_symmetry.space_group_name_H-M   'P 1'
#
loop_
_entity.id
_entity.type
_entity.pdbx_description
1 polymer ?
#
loop_
_entity_poly.entity_id
_entity_poly.type
_entity_poly.pdbx_seq_one_letter_code
_entity_poly.pdbx_strand_id
1 'polypeptide(L)'
;GFAMVQTLLVVTRKVLALEDYITLEHIEVMNKVIVLTGSIVGIAYLTELFMAWYSAVSYEEFAFFQNRLNLSSPYGWSYWIMMGCNVLSPQIFWFRKMRRNLFVTFFMSILVNIGMWFERFVIIVTSVYRDYLPSAWSTYYTPTIWEVGFYLGTFGLFFTCYFLFSKFFPVIAIAEIKHILKRSGENYKEKMDVIENKD
;
A
#
# COMPACT_ATOMS: atom_id res chain seq x y z
N GLY A 1 1.46 3.70 -3.31
CA GLY A 1 1.89 3.19 -4.64
C GLY A 1 2.63 1.86 -4.51
N PHE A 2 3.77 1.82 -3.82
CA PHE A 2 4.62 0.61 -3.72
C PHE A 2 3.89 -0.62 -3.17
N ALA A 3 3.06 -0.47 -2.15
CA ALA A 3 2.28 -1.57 -1.59
C ALA A 3 1.25 -2.13 -2.60
N MET A 4 0.61 -1.26 -3.40
CA MET A 4 -0.30 -1.69 -4.47
C MET A 4 0.44 -2.48 -5.54
N VAL A 5 1.58 -1.96 -6.01
CA VAL A 5 2.44 -2.66 -6.97
C VAL A 5 2.90 -4.00 -6.41
N GLN A 6 3.30 -4.06 -5.15
CA GLN A 6 3.73 -5.29 -4.47
C GLN A 6 2.59 -6.32 -4.40
N THR A 7 1.37 -5.90 -4.09
CA THR A 7 0.20 -6.79 -4.09
C THR A 7 -0.03 -7.39 -5.48
N LEU A 8 -0.03 -6.55 -6.52
CA LEU A 8 -0.20 -6.99 -7.90
C LEU A 8 0.94 -7.91 -8.36
N LEU A 9 2.17 -7.58 -8.00
CA LEU A 9 3.36 -8.34 -8.36
C LEU A 9 3.32 -9.76 -7.77
N VAL A 10 2.90 -9.91 -6.51
CA VAL A 10 2.77 -11.23 -5.88
C VAL A 10 1.65 -12.04 -6.54
N VAL A 11 0.51 -11.41 -6.86
CA VAL A 11 -0.61 -12.06 -7.56
C VAL A 11 -0.20 -12.48 -8.97
N THR A 12 0.37 -11.56 -9.75
CA THR A 12 0.80 -11.80 -11.13
C THR A 12 1.87 -12.90 -11.20
N ARG A 13 2.84 -12.87 -10.28
CA ARG A 13 3.87 -13.91 -10.15
C ARG A 13 3.27 -15.30 -10.07
N LYS A 14 2.19 -15.46 -9.29
CA LYS A 14 1.53 -16.76 -9.09
C LYS A 14 0.60 -17.13 -10.23
N VAL A 15 -0.19 -16.17 -10.75
CA VAL A 15 -1.21 -16.41 -11.79
C VAL A 15 -0.57 -16.68 -13.15
N LEU A 16 0.51 -15.97 -13.50
CA LEU A 16 1.21 -16.10 -14.77
C LEU A 16 2.44 -17.02 -14.70
N ALA A 17 2.65 -17.72 -13.57
CA ALA A 17 3.81 -18.60 -13.34
C ALA A 17 5.17 -17.93 -13.64
N LEU A 18 5.33 -16.65 -13.26
CA LEU A 18 6.53 -15.84 -13.50
C LEU A 18 7.56 -15.99 -12.35
N GLU A 19 7.64 -17.15 -11.73
CA GLU A 19 8.48 -17.38 -10.54
C GLU A 19 9.97 -17.25 -10.83
N ASP A 20 10.39 -17.62 -12.04
CA ASP A 20 11.77 -17.53 -12.49
C ASP A 20 12.21 -16.09 -12.79
N TYR A 21 11.29 -15.22 -13.20
CA TYR A 21 11.58 -13.82 -13.53
C TYR A 21 11.46 -12.89 -12.33
N ILE A 22 10.42 -13.08 -11.52
CA ILE A 22 10.18 -12.30 -10.30
C ILE A 22 10.73 -13.07 -9.11
N THR A 23 12.02 -12.90 -8.84
CA THR A 23 12.72 -13.60 -7.76
C THR A 23 12.37 -13.04 -6.37
N LEU A 24 12.68 -13.81 -5.32
CA LEU A 24 12.53 -13.34 -3.94
C LEU A 24 13.40 -12.12 -3.61
N GLU A 25 14.49 -11.90 -4.36
CA GLU A 25 15.34 -10.73 -4.19
C GLU A 25 14.62 -9.44 -4.59
N HIS A 26 13.88 -9.45 -5.70
CA HIS A 26 13.06 -8.30 -6.13
C HIS A 26 12.02 -7.94 -5.08
N ILE A 27 11.36 -8.95 -4.49
CA ILE A 27 10.39 -8.75 -3.42
C ILE A 27 11.07 -8.20 -2.16
N GLU A 28 12.26 -8.70 -1.82
CA GLU A 28 13.04 -8.20 -0.68
C GLU A 28 13.42 -6.72 -0.86
N VAL A 29 13.84 -6.32 -2.05
CA VAL A 29 14.17 -4.92 -2.37
C VAL A 29 12.94 -4.03 -2.26
N MET A 30 11.81 -4.45 -2.83
CA MET A 30 10.54 -3.72 -2.72
C MET A 30 10.09 -3.55 -1.27
N ASN A 31 10.22 -4.59 -0.45
CA ASN A 31 9.90 -4.52 0.97
C ASN A 31 10.81 -3.54 1.74
N LYS A 32 12.08 -3.40 1.36
CA LYS A 32 12.98 -2.36 1.92
C LYS A 32 12.49 -0.96 1.57
N VAL A 33 12.04 -0.75 0.33
CA VAL A 33 11.48 0.54 -0.10
C VAL A 33 10.17 0.84 0.66
N ILE A 34 9.34 -0.16 0.91
CA ILE A 34 8.09 -0.01 1.70
C ILE A 34 8.41 0.41 3.15
N VAL A 35 9.43 -0.17 3.78
CA VAL A 35 9.88 0.26 5.13
C VAL A 35 10.34 1.71 5.11
N LEU A 36 11.18 2.07 4.15
CA LEU A 36 11.70 3.44 4.04
C LEU A 36 10.57 4.45 3.86
N THR A 37 9.66 4.19 2.90
CA THR A 37 8.53 5.09 2.64
C THR A 37 7.54 5.12 3.80
N GLY A 38 7.25 4.00 4.45
CA GLY A 38 6.43 3.94 5.66
C GLY A 38 7.03 4.71 6.84
N SER A 39 8.35 4.67 6.99
CA SER A 39 9.05 5.47 8.01
C SER A 39 8.96 6.97 7.73
N ILE A 40 9.10 7.38 6.46
CA ILE A 40 8.93 8.79 6.06
C ILE A 40 7.50 9.26 6.32
N VAL A 41 6.51 8.45 6.00
CA VAL A 41 5.09 8.76 6.30
C VAL A 41 4.86 8.88 7.81
N GLY A 42 5.48 8.01 8.62
CA GLY A 42 5.42 8.11 10.09
C GLY A 42 5.98 9.43 10.62
N ILE A 43 7.12 9.88 10.07
CA ILE A 43 7.70 11.18 10.43
C ILE A 43 6.77 12.32 10.00
N ALA A 44 6.16 12.24 8.82
CA ALA A 44 5.20 13.25 8.35
C ALA A 44 3.99 13.38 9.30
N TYR A 45 3.40 12.27 9.75
CA TYR A 45 2.29 12.30 10.71
C TYR A 45 2.70 12.87 12.08
N LEU A 46 3.91 12.55 12.56
CA LEU A 46 4.44 13.14 13.78
C LEU A 46 4.66 14.65 13.62
N THR A 47 5.12 15.08 12.46
CA THR A 47 5.30 16.51 12.14
C THR A 47 3.95 17.24 12.11
N GLU A 48 2.90 16.65 11.51
CA GLU A 48 1.54 17.22 11.56
C GLU A 48 1.03 17.41 12.99
N LEU A 49 1.20 16.39 13.85
CA LEU A 49 0.80 16.49 15.26
C LEU A 49 1.62 17.56 16.00
N PHE A 50 2.92 17.63 15.74
CA PHE A 50 3.78 18.65 16.33
C PHE A 50 3.35 20.06 15.88
N MET A 51 3.09 20.27 14.60
CA MET A 51 2.65 21.56 14.08
C MET A 51 1.31 21.99 14.66
N ALA A 52 0.35 21.07 14.79
CA ALA A 52 -0.95 21.33 15.41
C ALA A 52 -0.81 21.76 16.89
N TRP A 53 0.13 21.15 17.62
CA TRP A 53 0.41 21.51 19.00
C TRP A 53 1.17 22.85 19.10
N TYR A 54 2.19 23.06 18.24
CA TYR A 54 3.06 24.23 18.30
C TYR A 54 2.40 25.51 17.78
N SER A 55 1.43 25.40 16.86
CA SER A 55 0.75 26.55 16.26
C SER A 55 -0.03 27.38 17.28
N ALA A 56 -0.35 26.82 18.45
CA ALA A 56 -1.20 27.43 19.48
C ALA A 56 -2.56 27.92 18.97
N VAL A 57 -3.01 27.40 17.81
CA VAL A 57 -4.33 27.69 17.26
C VAL A 57 -5.32 26.68 17.82
N SER A 58 -6.26 27.14 18.63
CA SER A 58 -7.23 26.27 19.33
C SER A 58 -8.06 25.37 18.40
N TYR A 59 -8.34 25.82 17.17
CA TYR A 59 -9.04 25.04 16.17
C TYR A 59 -8.23 23.87 15.62
N GLU A 60 -6.94 24.06 15.38
CA GLU A 60 -6.03 22.99 14.92
C GLU A 60 -5.78 21.99 16.04
N GLU A 61 -5.53 22.47 17.24
CA GLU A 61 -5.37 21.63 18.42
C GLU A 61 -6.62 20.75 18.63
N PHE A 62 -7.81 21.35 18.56
CA PHE A 62 -9.07 20.62 18.67
C PHE A 62 -9.24 19.60 17.54
N ALA A 63 -8.95 19.97 16.29
CA ALA A 63 -9.11 19.10 15.12
C ALA A 63 -8.19 17.85 15.20
N PHE A 64 -6.98 18.00 15.69
CA PHE A 64 -6.02 16.89 15.79
C PHE A 64 -6.19 16.10 17.09
N PHE A 65 -6.19 16.74 18.25
CA PHE A 65 -6.18 16.05 19.52
C PHE A 65 -7.57 15.58 19.96
N GLN A 66 -8.61 16.40 19.80
CA GLN A 66 -9.95 16.04 20.23
C GLN A 66 -10.73 15.25 19.17
N ASN A 67 -10.55 15.57 17.88
CA ASN A 67 -11.36 14.97 16.82
C ASN A 67 -10.69 13.72 16.21
N ARG A 68 -9.37 13.70 16.05
CA ARG A 68 -8.66 12.56 15.40
C ARG A 68 -8.06 11.59 16.41
N LEU A 69 -7.34 12.05 17.44
CA LEU A 69 -6.67 11.17 18.41
C LEU A 69 -7.61 10.59 19.45
N ASN A 70 -8.66 11.30 19.84
CA ASN A 70 -9.58 10.85 20.85
C ASN A 70 -10.48 9.72 20.34
N LEU A 71 -10.39 8.54 20.94
CA LEU A 71 -11.22 7.37 20.58
C LEU A 71 -12.73 7.59 20.85
N SER A 72 -13.08 8.54 21.74
CA SER A 72 -14.47 8.92 21.97
C SER A 72 -15.06 9.78 20.86
N SER A 73 -14.23 10.27 19.95
CA SER A 73 -14.68 10.96 18.73
C SER A 73 -15.31 9.97 17.76
N PRO A 74 -16.34 10.38 16.98
CA PRO A 74 -17.03 9.52 16.03
C PRO A 74 -16.12 8.82 15.02
N TYR A 75 -15.02 9.45 14.65
CA TYR A 75 -14.07 8.96 13.63
C TYR A 75 -12.65 8.72 14.18
N GLY A 76 -12.41 8.87 15.47
CA GLY A 76 -11.09 8.67 16.08
C GLY A 76 -10.52 7.26 15.84
N TRP A 77 -11.38 6.24 15.81
CA TRP A 77 -10.99 4.87 15.52
C TRP A 77 -10.33 4.72 14.12
N SER A 78 -10.78 5.49 13.13
CA SER A 78 -10.25 5.43 11.76
C SER A 78 -8.81 5.96 11.69
N TYR A 79 -8.47 6.98 12.49
CA TYR A 79 -7.12 7.51 12.61
C TYR A 79 -6.14 6.48 13.18
N TRP A 80 -6.55 5.74 14.21
CA TRP A 80 -5.69 4.71 14.79
C TRP A 80 -5.47 3.51 13.86
N ILE A 81 -6.49 3.11 13.09
CA ILE A 81 -6.32 2.10 12.04
C ILE A 81 -5.34 2.59 10.98
N MET A 82 -5.48 3.83 10.52
CA MET A 82 -4.57 4.45 9.57
C MET A 82 -3.12 4.41 10.07
N MET A 83 -2.87 4.85 11.30
CA MET A 83 -1.54 4.84 11.92
C MET A 83 -0.97 3.42 12.04
N GLY A 84 -1.78 2.46 12.47
CA GLY A 84 -1.38 1.06 12.58
C GLY A 84 -1.01 0.45 11.23
N CYS A 85 -1.81 0.68 10.21
CA CYS A 85 -1.60 0.11 8.89
C CYS A 85 -0.49 0.80 8.09
N ASN A 86 -0.36 2.14 8.17
CA ASN A 86 0.62 2.87 7.35
C ASN A 86 2.00 2.97 8.00
N VAL A 87 2.06 3.06 9.33
CA VAL A 87 3.32 3.29 10.05
C VAL A 87 3.84 2.00 10.68
N LEU A 88 3.00 1.31 11.47
CA LEU A 88 3.47 0.13 12.22
C LEU A 88 3.60 -1.12 11.35
N SER A 89 2.68 -1.36 10.42
CA SER A 89 2.69 -2.56 9.59
C SER A 89 3.95 -2.67 8.71
N PRO A 90 4.45 -1.62 8.04
CA PRO A 90 5.70 -1.70 7.27
C PRO A 90 6.93 -2.03 8.12
N GLN A 91 6.95 -1.68 9.41
CA GLN A 91 8.11 -1.90 10.28
C GLN A 91 8.43 -3.39 10.49
N ILE A 92 7.47 -4.30 10.25
CA ILE A 92 7.70 -5.74 10.29
C ILE A 92 8.80 -6.17 9.30
N PHE A 93 8.93 -5.46 8.20
CA PHE A 93 9.94 -5.77 7.19
C PHE A 93 11.40 -5.43 7.58
N TRP A 94 11.64 -4.85 8.76
CA TRP A 94 12.99 -4.79 9.32
C TRP A 94 13.58 -6.17 9.53
N PHE A 95 12.76 -7.16 9.88
CA PHE A 95 13.20 -8.54 10.07
C PHE A 95 13.37 -9.26 8.73
N ARG A 96 14.59 -9.72 8.43
CA ARG A 96 14.91 -10.38 7.16
C ARG A 96 14.02 -11.60 6.87
N LYS A 97 13.66 -12.38 7.91
CA LYS A 97 12.78 -13.56 7.77
C LYS A 97 11.38 -13.17 7.25
N MET A 98 10.82 -12.08 7.78
CA MET A 98 9.48 -11.58 7.39
C MET A 98 9.51 -10.97 5.98
N ARG A 99 10.60 -10.23 5.67
CA ARG A 99 10.79 -9.57 4.38
C ARG A 99 10.89 -10.54 3.19
N ARG A 100 11.32 -11.79 3.41
CA ARG A 100 11.46 -12.84 2.38
C ARG A 100 10.25 -13.77 2.29
N ASN A 101 9.28 -13.65 3.19
CA ASN A 101 8.10 -14.48 3.21
C ASN A 101 7.00 -13.85 2.34
N LEU A 102 6.62 -14.56 1.26
CA LEU A 102 5.59 -14.10 0.31
C LEU A 102 4.22 -13.88 0.97
N PHE A 103 3.83 -14.75 1.88
CA PHE A 103 2.54 -14.61 2.57
C PHE A 103 2.51 -13.36 3.44
N VAL A 104 3.57 -13.12 4.22
CA VAL A 104 3.70 -11.92 5.05
C VAL A 104 3.73 -10.67 4.17
N THR A 105 4.50 -10.71 3.07
CA THR A 105 4.57 -9.60 2.12
C THR A 105 3.20 -9.26 1.54
N PHE A 106 2.46 -10.25 1.08
CA PHE A 106 1.12 -10.05 0.51
C PHE A 106 0.15 -9.46 1.53
N PHE A 107 0.10 -10.04 2.74
CA PHE A 107 -0.79 -9.58 3.81
C PHE A 107 -0.46 -8.16 4.27
N MET A 108 0.83 -7.86 4.48
CA MET A 108 1.25 -6.51 4.89
C MET A 108 1.00 -5.47 3.79
N SER A 109 1.17 -5.83 2.52
CA SER A 109 0.85 -4.93 1.40
C SER A 109 -0.64 -4.61 1.34
N ILE A 110 -1.51 -5.56 1.64
CA ILE A 110 -2.95 -5.32 1.75
C ILE A 110 -3.25 -4.39 2.93
N LEU A 111 -2.62 -4.61 4.09
CA LEU A 111 -2.80 -3.74 5.26
C LEU A 111 -2.40 -2.29 4.95
N VAL A 112 -1.27 -2.08 4.28
CA VAL A 112 -0.85 -0.74 3.86
C VAL A 112 -1.85 -0.11 2.89
N ASN A 113 -2.41 -0.87 1.95
CA ASN A 113 -3.45 -0.38 1.03
C ASN A 113 -4.74 0.02 1.79
N ILE A 114 -5.14 -0.76 2.78
CA ILE A 114 -6.26 -0.43 3.69
C ILE A 114 -5.93 0.86 4.47
N GLY A 115 -4.71 0.97 5.01
CA GLY A 115 -4.25 2.17 5.71
C GLY A 115 -4.31 3.43 4.84
N MET A 116 -3.90 3.34 3.58
CA MET A 116 -3.97 4.44 2.62
C MET A 116 -5.41 4.84 2.27
N TRP A 117 -6.35 3.89 2.29
CA TRP A 117 -7.76 4.19 2.17
C TRP A 117 -8.28 4.94 3.40
N PHE A 118 -7.94 4.48 4.60
CA PHE A 118 -8.30 5.17 5.85
C PHE A 118 -7.67 6.55 5.97
N GLU A 119 -6.47 6.75 5.43
CA GLU A 119 -5.84 8.08 5.37
C GLU A 119 -6.72 9.07 4.60
N ARG A 120 -7.19 8.67 3.41
CA ARG A 120 -8.10 9.50 2.63
C ARG A 120 -9.44 9.72 3.34
N PHE A 121 -9.96 8.69 3.98
CA PHE A 121 -11.17 8.79 4.79
C PHE A 121 -10.98 9.80 5.94
N VAL A 122 -9.89 9.72 6.67
CA VAL A 122 -9.58 10.66 7.76
C VAL A 122 -9.43 12.07 7.23
N ILE A 123 -8.67 12.29 6.14
CA ILE A 123 -8.47 13.63 5.59
C ILE A 123 -9.80 14.25 5.13
N ILE A 124 -10.59 13.51 4.39
CA ILE A 124 -11.82 14.05 3.76
C ILE A 124 -12.96 14.13 4.77
N VAL A 125 -13.29 13.01 5.41
CA VAL A 125 -14.51 12.92 6.26
C VAL A 125 -14.34 13.73 7.54
N THR A 126 -13.19 13.68 8.21
CA THR A 126 -13.01 14.45 9.46
C THR A 126 -12.91 15.96 9.20
N SER A 127 -12.42 16.38 8.03
CA SER A 127 -12.38 17.80 7.66
C SER A 127 -13.76 18.33 7.31
N VAL A 128 -14.55 17.59 6.54
CA VAL A 128 -15.92 18.00 6.15
C VAL A 128 -16.90 17.90 7.32
N TYR A 129 -16.73 16.92 8.21
CA TYR A 129 -17.58 16.74 9.39
C TYR A 129 -17.57 17.95 10.34
N ARG A 130 -16.47 18.68 10.39
CA ARG A 130 -16.28 19.86 11.23
C ARG A 130 -15.93 21.09 10.40
N ASP A 131 -16.72 21.35 9.36
CA ASP A 131 -16.60 22.59 8.59
C ASP A 131 -17.08 23.78 9.43
N TYR A 132 -16.71 24.99 9.00
CA TYR A 132 -17.07 26.26 9.68
C TYR A 132 -18.56 26.55 9.71
N LEU A 133 -19.37 25.84 8.92
CA LEU A 133 -20.81 26.01 8.89
C LEU A 133 -21.47 25.26 10.07
N PRO A 134 -22.35 25.92 10.87
CA PRO A 134 -23.05 25.26 11.98
C PRO A 134 -23.88 24.05 11.57
N SER A 135 -24.36 24.00 10.32
CA SER A 135 -25.10 22.86 9.77
C SER A 135 -24.25 21.60 9.60
N ALA A 136 -22.93 21.73 9.43
CA ALA A 136 -22.01 20.60 9.30
C ALA A 136 -21.82 19.83 10.62
N TRP A 137 -22.19 20.38 11.76
CA TRP A 137 -22.00 19.81 13.09
C TRP A 137 -23.13 18.89 13.55
N SER A 138 -24.22 18.80 12.79
CA SER A 138 -25.46 18.13 13.21
C SER A 138 -25.58 16.68 12.72
N THR A 139 -24.82 16.27 11.71
CA THR A 139 -24.96 14.96 11.07
C THR A 139 -23.62 14.23 10.93
N TYR A 140 -23.64 12.92 11.26
CA TYR A 140 -22.51 12.04 11.03
C TYR A 140 -22.59 11.53 9.58
N TYR A 141 -21.44 11.52 8.89
CA TYR A 141 -21.34 10.84 7.60
C TYR A 141 -21.41 9.32 7.80
N THR A 142 -22.40 8.71 7.18
CA THR A 142 -22.50 7.26 7.05
C THR A 142 -22.53 6.92 5.57
N PRO A 143 -21.59 6.06 5.10
CA PRO A 143 -21.56 5.71 3.67
C PRO A 143 -22.86 5.00 3.27
N THR A 144 -23.44 5.45 2.15
CA THR A 144 -24.62 4.82 1.56
C THR A 144 -24.22 3.56 0.78
N ILE A 145 -25.19 2.65 0.57
CA ILE A 145 -24.95 1.42 -0.21
C ILE A 145 -24.49 1.71 -1.64
N TRP A 146 -24.93 2.83 -2.20
CA TRP A 146 -24.55 3.28 -3.54
C TRP A 146 -23.09 3.70 -3.61
N GLU A 147 -22.58 4.39 -2.60
CA GLU A 147 -21.16 4.79 -2.51
C GLU A 147 -20.26 3.57 -2.37
N VAL A 148 -20.65 2.61 -1.54
CA VAL A 148 -19.93 1.33 -1.42
C VAL A 148 -19.95 0.56 -2.75
N GLY A 149 -21.10 0.51 -3.43
CA GLY A 149 -21.24 -0.13 -4.74
C GLY A 149 -20.37 0.53 -5.80
N PHE A 150 -20.36 1.86 -5.86
CA PHE A 150 -19.50 2.61 -6.78
C PHE A 150 -18.01 2.36 -6.51
N TYR A 151 -17.61 2.35 -5.24
CA TYR A 151 -16.25 2.06 -4.83
C TYR A 151 -15.79 0.65 -5.26
N LEU A 152 -16.60 -0.36 -4.98
CA LEU A 152 -16.32 -1.73 -5.44
C LEU A 152 -16.29 -1.85 -6.97
N GLY A 153 -17.16 -1.13 -7.66
CA GLY A 153 -17.19 -1.07 -9.12
C GLY A 153 -15.90 -0.50 -9.72
N THR A 154 -15.32 0.55 -9.11
CA THR A 154 -14.05 1.12 -9.56
C THR A 154 -12.89 0.13 -9.38
N PHE A 155 -12.86 -0.64 -8.29
CA PHE A 155 -11.88 -1.72 -8.14
C PHE A 155 -12.07 -2.81 -9.19
N GLY A 156 -13.30 -3.24 -9.43
CA GLY A 156 -13.61 -4.23 -10.46
C GLY A 156 -13.14 -3.78 -11.84
N LEU A 157 -13.41 -2.53 -12.20
CA LEU A 157 -12.94 -1.93 -13.45
C LEU A 157 -11.41 -1.92 -13.53
N PHE A 158 -10.73 -1.48 -12.46
CA PHE A 158 -9.27 -1.44 -12.41
C PHE A 158 -8.66 -2.84 -12.62
N PHE A 159 -9.11 -3.84 -11.89
CA PHE A 159 -8.58 -5.21 -12.02
C PHE A 159 -8.90 -5.81 -13.38
N THR A 160 -10.07 -5.54 -13.94
CA THR A 160 -10.43 -6.00 -15.29
C THR A 160 -9.48 -5.41 -16.33
N CYS A 161 -9.25 -4.09 -16.31
CA CYS A 161 -8.31 -3.43 -17.21
C CYS A 161 -6.89 -3.94 -17.02
N TYR A 162 -6.45 -4.13 -15.78
CA TYR A 162 -5.12 -4.62 -15.45
C TYR A 162 -4.88 -6.03 -15.98
N PHE A 163 -5.80 -6.96 -15.76
CA PHE A 163 -5.65 -8.32 -16.24
C PHE A 163 -5.82 -8.45 -17.75
N LEU A 164 -6.65 -7.62 -18.39
CA LEU A 164 -6.71 -7.53 -19.85
C LEU A 164 -5.38 -7.05 -20.42
N PHE A 165 -4.81 -5.99 -19.84
CA PHE A 165 -3.48 -5.51 -20.24
C PHE A 165 -2.42 -6.61 -20.11
N SER A 166 -2.38 -7.27 -18.95
CA SER A 166 -1.42 -8.36 -18.68
C SER A 166 -1.56 -9.55 -19.61
N LYS A 167 -2.77 -9.78 -20.17
CA LYS A 167 -3.01 -10.85 -21.14
C LYS A 167 -2.54 -10.51 -22.56
N PHE A 168 -2.71 -9.27 -23.00
CA PHE A 168 -2.45 -8.86 -24.38
C PHE A 168 -1.07 -8.24 -24.57
N PHE A 169 -0.47 -7.70 -23.52
CA PHE A 169 0.82 -7.01 -23.57
C PHE A 169 1.86 -7.71 -22.69
N PRO A 170 3.16 -7.61 -23.05
CA PRO A 170 4.23 -8.15 -22.23
C PRO A 170 4.31 -7.40 -20.90
N VAL A 171 4.16 -8.13 -19.80
CA VAL A 171 4.17 -7.56 -18.43
C VAL A 171 5.58 -7.16 -17.99
N ILE A 172 6.61 -7.80 -18.55
CA ILE A 172 8.01 -7.59 -18.18
C ILE A 172 8.75 -6.91 -19.33
N ALA A 173 9.47 -5.84 -19.01
CA ALA A 173 10.29 -5.12 -20.00
C ALA A 173 11.49 -5.98 -20.45
N ILE A 174 11.74 -6.04 -21.76
CA ILE A 174 12.85 -6.82 -22.35
C ILE A 174 14.21 -6.41 -21.76
N ALA A 175 14.38 -5.12 -21.42
CA ALA A 175 15.60 -4.60 -20.80
C ALA A 175 15.89 -5.23 -19.43
N GLU A 176 14.84 -5.44 -18.61
CA GLU A 176 14.96 -6.08 -17.30
C GLU A 176 15.30 -7.56 -17.42
N ILE A 177 14.69 -8.26 -18.39
CA ILE A 177 15.01 -9.67 -18.68
C ILE A 177 16.49 -9.79 -19.09
N LYS A 178 16.97 -8.95 -19.98
CA LYS A 178 18.40 -8.95 -20.39
C LYS A 178 19.33 -8.70 -19.20
N HIS A 179 18.97 -7.83 -18.28
CA HIS A 179 19.77 -7.56 -17.09
C HIS A 179 19.81 -8.78 -16.15
N ILE A 180 18.67 -9.44 -15.95
CA ILE A 180 18.59 -10.67 -15.13
C ILE A 180 19.41 -11.79 -15.78
N LEU A 181 19.29 -12.00 -17.09
CA LEU A 181 20.06 -12.98 -17.85
C LEU A 181 21.57 -12.73 -17.77
N LYS A 182 21.98 -11.46 -17.87
CA LYS A 182 23.40 -11.08 -17.74
C LYS A 182 23.93 -11.30 -16.33
N ARG A 183 23.10 -11.22 -15.29
CA ARG A 183 23.48 -11.38 -13.89
C ARG A 183 23.38 -12.83 -13.40
N SER A 184 22.58 -13.69 -14.06
CA SER A 184 22.49 -15.12 -13.74
C SER A 184 23.68 -15.96 -14.27
N GLY A 185 24.57 -15.35 -15.08
CA GLY A 185 25.89 -15.89 -15.39
C GLY A 185 25.93 -17.34 -15.89
N GLU A 186 26.90 -18.10 -15.41
CA GLU A 186 27.18 -19.49 -15.79
C GLU A 186 26.03 -20.46 -15.55
N ASN A 187 25.27 -20.29 -14.47
CA ASN A 187 24.14 -21.16 -14.13
C ASN A 187 22.99 -21.15 -15.17
N TYR A 188 22.85 -20.09 -15.95
CA TYR A 188 21.84 -20.02 -17.00
C TYR A 188 22.31 -20.72 -18.28
N LYS A 189 23.58 -20.54 -18.62
CA LYS A 189 24.19 -21.26 -19.76
C LYS A 189 24.10 -22.77 -19.55
N GLU A 190 24.44 -23.24 -18.37
CA GLU A 190 24.37 -24.66 -17.99
C GLU A 190 22.94 -25.24 -18.09
N LYS A 191 21.92 -24.46 -17.71
CA LYS A 191 20.50 -24.85 -17.87
C LYS A 191 20.05 -24.85 -19.32
N MET A 192 20.51 -23.91 -20.14
CA MET A 192 20.19 -23.86 -21.57
C MET A 192 20.87 -24.97 -22.34
N ASP A 193 22.14 -25.26 -22.04
CA ASP A 193 22.88 -26.38 -22.63
C ASP A 193 22.24 -27.75 -22.31
N VAL A 194 21.64 -27.88 -21.13
CA VAL A 194 20.88 -29.10 -20.74
C VAL A 194 19.55 -29.22 -21.48
N ILE A 195 18.90 -28.11 -21.84
CA ILE A 195 17.64 -28.10 -22.59
C ILE A 195 17.93 -28.40 -24.07
N GLU A 196 18.95 -27.75 -24.63
CA GLU A 196 19.33 -27.89 -26.05
C GLU A 196 19.90 -29.29 -26.38
N ASN A 197 20.49 -29.99 -25.39
CA ASN A 197 20.94 -31.36 -25.54
C ASN A 197 19.87 -32.45 -25.29
N LYS A 198 18.60 -32.05 -25.03
CA LYS A 198 17.46 -32.96 -24.84
C LYS A 198 16.53 -33.07 -26.05
N ASP A 199 16.73 -32.23 -27.04
CA ASP A 199 16.06 -32.28 -28.36
C ASP A 199 16.99 -32.90 -29.39
#